data_f730c9da776689f439f56c57151ea6f1
#
_entry.id   f730c9da776689f439f56c57151ea6f1
#
_cell.length_a   1.000
_cell.length_b   1.000
_cell.length_c   1.000
_cell.angle_alpha   90.00
_cell.angle_beta   90.00
_cell.angle_gamma   90.00
#
_symmetry.space_group_name_H-M   'P 1'
#
loop_
_entity.id
_entity.type
_entity.pdbx_description
1 polymer ?
#
loop_
_entity_poly.entity_id
_entity_poly.type
_entity_poly.pdbx_seq_one_letter_code
_entity_poly.pdbx_strand_id
1 'polypeptide(L)'
;MEPLTYEKRGYLNENFRLFHLADGKHQEIAYHYHTFHKIIILLAGRADYAIEGERYALQPGDYVLVGRGSIHKPIVERSDFYERAILYISPDYLQKLRCDDSDLEACFHKAQEDFRYVYHAGTGDRVRELFTLLEKSQQEEGFGVSLLRQALFTQLMVEVNRISLAGDTVSAAAGDSKVVAILQYLNAHLTEGLTIDELAVRFYISKYHMMRRFREETGYTIHHYVTEKRLLLAQQLLEQGITPGEAALRCGYQEYSTFARAYKKQFGQTPSAK
;
A
#
# COMPACT_ATOMS: atom_id res chain seq x y z
N MET A 1 19.41 -10.32 19.72
CA MET A 1 18.87 -9.60 18.53
C MET A 1 17.37 -9.75 18.61
N GLU A 2 16.69 -8.70 19.10
CA GLU A 2 15.23 -8.71 19.25
C GLU A 2 14.57 -8.92 17.89
N PRO A 3 13.49 -9.71 17.82
CA PRO A 3 12.71 -9.84 16.60
C PRO A 3 12.07 -8.47 16.31
N LEU A 4 12.39 -7.88 15.16
CA LEU A 4 11.71 -6.69 14.67
C LEU A 4 10.24 -7.06 14.42
N THR A 5 9.39 -6.74 15.37
CA THR A 5 7.95 -6.81 15.21
C THR A 5 7.54 -5.61 14.33
N TYR A 6 7.24 -5.87 13.07
CA TYR A 6 6.68 -4.87 12.19
C TYR A 6 5.23 -4.64 12.58
N GLU A 7 4.93 -3.41 12.97
CA GLU A 7 3.59 -3.06 13.44
C GLU A 7 2.68 -2.78 12.26
N LYS A 8 1.56 -3.48 12.21
CA LYS A 8 0.37 -3.00 11.50
C LYS A 8 0.03 -1.64 12.09
N ARG A 9 0.20 -0.55 11.33
CA ARG A 9 -0.11 0.79 11.80
C ARG A 9 -1.46 1.26 11.28
N GLY A 10 -2.21 1.91 12.14
CA GLY A 10 -3.49 2.54 11.83
C GLY A 10 -4.67 1.56 11.80
N TYR A 11 -5.82 2.13 12.11
CA TYR A 11 -7.11 1.46 12.06
C TYR A 11 -8.06 2.30 11.24
N LEU A 12 -8.89 1.67 10.44
CA LEU A 12 -9.98 2.29 9.71
C LEU A 12 -11.27 1.53 10.02
N ASN A 13 -12.19 2.17 10.76
CA ASN A 13 -13.48 1.63 11.13
C ASN A 13 -14.64 2.32 10.38
N GLU A 14 -14.33 3.08 9.37
CA GLU A 14 -15.24 3.86 8.55
C GLU A 14 -14.94 3.66 7.07
N ASN A 15 -15.80 4.14 6.19
CA ASN A 15 -15.66 3.97 4.75
C ASN A 15 -14.38 4.60 4.21
N PHE A 16 -14.07 5.83 4.65
CA PHE A 16 -12.83 6.53 4.38
C PHE A 16 -12.58 7.59 5.45
N ARG A 17 -11.32 8.00 5.61
CA ARG A 17 -10.92 9.05 6.55
C ARG A 17 -9.82 9.92 5.98
N LEU A 18 -10.00 11.22 6.03
CA LEU A 18 -9.04 12.21 5.58
C LEU A 18 -8.36 12.88 6.77
N PHE A 19 -7.06 13.03 6.68
CA PHE A 19 -6.21 13.76 7.63
C PHE A 19 -5.43 14.83 6.87
N HIS A 20 -5.29 16.00 7.49
CA HIS A 20 -4.32 17.01 7.07
C HIS A 20 -3.26 17.11 8.17
N LEU A 21 -2.01 16.92 7.81
CA LEU A 21 -0.89 16.91 8.74
C LEU A 21 0.20 17.84 8.24
N ALA A 22 0.61 18.75 9.13
CA ALA A 22 1.73 19.65 8.92
C ALA A 22 2.74 19.46 10.07
N ASP A 23 3.80 18.70 9.82
CA ASP A 23 4.76 18.35 10.84
C ASP A 23 6.05 19.14 10.68
N GLY A 24 6.40 19.90 11.71
CA GLY A 24 7.74 20.45 11.91
C GLY A 24 8.62 19.61 12.84
N LYS A 25 8.08 18.53 13.42
CA LYS A 25 8.80 17.60 14.29
C LYS A 25 8.93 16.24 13.62
N HIS A 26 10.13 15.91 13.28
CA HIS A 26 10.46 14.66 12.63
C HIS A 26 10.26 13.47 13.57
N GLN A 27 9.35 12.56 13.24
CA GLN A 27 9.29 11.21 13.77
C GLN A 27 9.76 10.25 12.70
N GLU A 28 10.82 9.50 12.99
CA GLU A 28 11.26 8.43 12.10
C GLU A 28 10.18 7.34 12.06
N ILE A 29 9.58 7.15 10.88
CA ILE A 29 8.56 6.15 10.66
C ILE A 29 9.22 4.92 10.05
N ALA A 30 9.18 3.79 10.77
CA ALA A 30 9.66 2.52 10.25
C ALA A 30 8.82 2.01 9.08
N TYR A 31 9.37 1.11 8.27
CA TYR A 31 8.58 0.38 7.27
C TYR A 31 7.39 -0.30 7.92
N HIS A 32 6.21 -0.14 7.30
CA HIS A 32 4.95 -0.68 7.77
C HIS A 32 3.98 -0.91 6.61
N TYR A 33 2.86 -1.55 6.89
CA TYR A 33 1.77 -1.73 5.93
C TYR A 33 0.41 -1.54 6.63
N HIS A 34 -0.65 -1.45 5.83
CA HIS A 34 -2.03 -1.33 6.29
C HIS A 34 -2.91 -2.39 5.63
N THR A 35 -4.06 -2.69 6.23
CA THR A 35 -5.10 -3.55 5.65
C THR A 35 -6.13 -2.75 4.83
N PHE A 36 -5.91 -1.46 4.68
CA PHE A 36 -6.72 -0.52 3.90
C PHE A 36 -5.84 0.16 2.85
N HIS A 37 -6.46 0.81 1.86
CA HIS A 37 -5.74 1.63 0.88
C HIS A 37 -5.45 3.02 1.45
N LYS A 38 -4.46 3.68 0.90
CA LYS A 38 -4.04 5.00 1.33
C LYS A 38 -3.61 5.83 0.12
N ILE A 39 -4.11 7.06 0.04
CA ILE A 39 -3.60 8.07 -0.88
C ILE A 39 -2.97 9.16 -0.05
N ILE A 40 -1.76 9.59 -0.42
CA ILE A 40 -1.05 10.68 0.25
C ILE A 40 -0.75 11.71 -0.82
N ILE A 41 -1.13 12.96 -0.60
CA ILE A 41 -0.72 14.08 -1.43
C ILE A 41 0.25 14.97 -0.65
N LEU A 42 1.40 15.28 -1.25
CA LEU A 42 2.33 16.29 -0.71
C LEU A 42 1.80 17.68 -1.05
N LEU A 43 1.50 18.47 -0.03
CA LEU A 43 0.96 19.82 -0.17
C LEU A 43 2.07 20.88 -0.18
N ALA A 44 3.05 20.74 0.74
CA ALA A 44 4.21 21.62 0.81
C ALA A 44 5.41 20.91 1.45
N GLY A 45 6.60 21.41 1.17
CA GLY A 45 7.84 20.89 1.70
C GLY A 45 8.50 19.84 0.80
N ARG A 46 9.29 18.95 1.40
CA ARG A 46 10.03 17.88 0.71
C ARG A 46 9.93 16.58 1.50
N ALA A 47 9.79 15.50 0.81
CA ALA A 47 9.87 14.17 1.39
C ALA A 47 10.27 13.16 0.29
N ASP A 48 11.05 12.16 0.68
CA ASP A 48 11.14 10.96 -0.12
C ASP A 48 10.09 9.95 0.38
N TYR A 49 9.66 9.08 -0.50
CA TYR A 49 8.73 8.02 -0.16
C TYR A 49 9.24 6.68 -0.65
N ALA A 50 9.46 5.76 0.26
CA ALA A 50 9.86 4.40 -0.07
C ALA A 50 8.64 3.49 -0.03
N ILE A 51 8.40 2.74 -1.12
CA ILE A 51 7.29 1.80 -1.26
C ILE A 51 7.69 0.62 -2.14
N GLU A 52 7.49 -0.60 -1.63
CA GLU A 52 7.83 -1.86 -2.32
C GLU A 52 9.24 -1.85 -2.96
N GLY A 53 10.23 -1.31 -2.23
CA GLY A 53 11.62 -1.21 -2.67
C GLY A 53 11.95 -0.02 -3.59
N GLU A 54 10.95 0.64 -4.15
CA GLU A 54 11.13 1.86 -4.94
C GLU A 54 11.23 3.08 -4.02
N ARG A 55 12.00 4.09 -4.44
CA ARG A 55 12.13 5.36 -3.74
C ARG A 55 11.80 6.51 -4.67
N TYR A 56 10.96 7.40 -4.21
CA TYR A 56 10.49 8.56 -4.94
C TYR A 56 10.82 9.85 -4.19
N ALA A 57 11.43 10.81 -4.86
CA ALA A 57 11.58 12.18 -4.36
C ALA A 57 10.30 12.96 -4.69
N LEU A 58 9.46 13.18 -3.70
CA LEU A 58 8.17 13.85 -3.88
C LEU A 58 8.33 15.36 -4.01
N GLN A 59 7.52 15.94 -4.87
CA GLN A 59 7.32 17.38 -5.01
C GLN A 59 5.89 17.77 -4.61
N PRO A 60 5.64 19.02 -4.18
CA PRO A 60 4.29 19.51 -3.92
C PRO A 60 3.37 19.26 -5.13
N GLY A 61 2.23 18.62 -4.87
CA GLY A 61 1.30 18.15 -5.89
C GLY A 61 1.44 16.68 -6.27
N ASP A 62 2.54 16.01 -5.90
CA ASP A 62 2.65 14.57 -6.10
C ASP A 62 1.76 13.81 -5.13
N TYR A 63 1.12 12.74 -5.61
CA TYR A 63 0.38 11.83 -4.76
C TYR A 63 0.86 10.39 -4.90
N VAL A 64 0.84 9.68 -3.76
CA VAL A 64 1.30 8.30 -3.63
C VAL A 64 0.10 7.39 -3.46
N LEU A 65 -0.01 6.36 -4.28
CA LEU A 65 -0.98 5.27 -4.13
C LEU A 65 -0.37 4.13 -3.34
N VAL A 66 -0.87 3.92 -2.15
CA VAL A 66 -0.46 2.81 -1.28
C VAL A 66 -1.59 1.80 -1.22
N GLY A 67 -1.48 0.73 -2.00
CA GLY A 67 -2.42 -0.38 -1.95
C GLY A 67 -2.39 -1.11 -0.60
N ARG A 68 -3.49 -1.77 -0.21
CA ARG A 68 -3.51 -2.64 0.97
C ARG A 68 -2.34 -3.63 0.92
N GLY A 69 -1.62 -3.79 2.02
CA GLY A 69 -0.48 -4.70 2.12
C GLY A 69 0.82 -4.22 1.47
N SER A 70 0.85 -3.03 0.87
CA SER A 70 2.11 -2.46 0.36
C SER A 70 2.99 -1.97 1.50
N ILE A 71 4.24 -2.41 1.49
CA ILE A 71 5.25 -2.03 2.48
C ILE A 71 5.81 -0.66 2.11
N HIS A 72 5.71 0.30 3.02
CA HIS A 72 6.10 1.67 2.73
C HIS A 72 6.55 2.45 3.96
N LYS A 73 7.22 3.57 3.72
CA LYS A 73 7.50 4.61 4.72
C LYS A 73 7.77 5.96 4.05
N PRO A 74 7.41 7.09 4.67
CA PRO A 74 7.97 8.39 4.34
C PRO A 74 9.41 8.48 4.85
N ILE A 75 10.27 9.21 4.13
CA ILE A 75 11.63 9.55 4.51
C ILE A 75 11.71 11.06 4.47
N VAL A 76 11.76 11.69 5.63
CA VAL A 76 11.76 13.16 5.78
C VAL A 76 13.02 13.56 6.55
N GLU A 77 13.79 14.50 6.05
CA GLU A 77 14.95 15.01 6.76
C GLU A 77 14.50 15.88 7.96
N ARG A 78 15.29 15.90 9.03
CA ARG A 78 14.91 16.57 10.30
C ARG A 78 14.65 18.07 10.17
N SER A 79 15.21 18.70 9.15
CA SER A 79 15.08 20.14 8.87
C SER A 79 13.93 20.47 7.93
N ASP A 80 13.28 19.48 7.33
CA ASP A 80 12.32 19.70 6.27
C ASP A 80 10.90 19.86 6.83
N PHE A 81 10.19 20.84 6.27
CA PHE A 81 8.76 20.98 6.46
C PHE A 81 8.06 19.94 5.58
N TYR A 82 7.06 19.26 6.15
CA TYR A 82 6.33 18.19 5.49
C TYR A 82 4.83 18.32 5.75
N GLU A 83 4.15 18.98 4.83
CA GLU A 83 2.69 19.14 4.85
C GLU A 83 2.05 18.21 3.82
N ARG A 84 1.10 17.43 4.28
CA ARG A 84 0.41 16.41 3.48
C ARG A 84 -1.03 16.21 3.86
N ALA A 85 -1.85 15.86 2.90
CA ALA A 85 -3.15 15.24 3.16
C ALA A 85 -3.06 13.73 2.95
N ILE A 86 -3.74 12.97 3.80
CA ILE A 86 -3.73 11.50 3.79
C ILE A 86 -5.16 11.00 3.81
N LEU A 87 -5.54 10.23 2.80
CA LEU A 87 -6.84 9.60 2.70
C LEU A 87 -6.71 8.09 2.93
N TYR A 88 -7.32 7.58 4.02
CA TYR A 88 -7.48 6.14 4.26
C TYR A 88 -8.79 5.69 3.64
N ILE A 89 -8.79 4.51 3.01
CA ILE A 89 -9.91 4.03 2.20
C ILE A 89 -10.15 2.55 2.48
N SER A 90 -11.36 2.19 2.88
CA SER A 90 -11.78 0.81 3.06
C SER A 90 -11.90 0.09 1.72
N PRO A 91 -11.25 -1.07 1.52
CA PRO A 91 -11.45 -1.89 0.33
C PRO A 91 -12.93 -2.29 0.14
N ASP A 92 -13.61 -2.67 1.22
CA ASP A 92 -15.04 -3.04 1.19
C ASP A 92 -15.92 -1.89 0.71
N TYR A 93 -15.51 -0.65 1.00
CA TYR A 93 -16.25 0.51 0.52
C TYR A 93 -16.07 0.73 -0.97
N LEU A 94 -14.86 0.56 -1.50
CA LEU A 94 -14.61 0.64 -2.94
C LEU A 94 -15.40 -0.44 -3.70
N GLN A 95 -15.46 -1.65 -3.16
CA GLN A 95 -16.28 -2.73 -3.74
C GLN A 95 -17.78 -2.38 -3.79
N LYS A 96 -18.32 -1.73 -2.73
CA LYS A 96 -19.72 -1.27 -2.71
C LYS A 96 -20.01 -0.17 -3.73
N LEU A 97 -19.01 0.61 -4.12
CA LEU A 97 -19.13 1.67 -5.12
C LEU A 97 -18.86 1.18 -6.55
N ARG A 98 -18.45 -0.08 -6.71
CA ARG A 98 -18.17 -0.67 -8.02
C ARG A 98 -19.42 -0.62 -8.91
N CYS A 99 -19.24 -0.15 -10.14
CA CYS A 99 -20.23 -0.19 -11.21
C CYS A 99 -19.77 -1.15 -12.31
N ASP A 100 -20.65 -1.50 -13.25
CA ASP A 100 -20.38 -2.49 -14.31
C ASP A 100 -19.15 -2.17 -15.14
N ASP A 101 -18.86 -0.88 -15.36
CA ASP A 101 -17.77 -0.37 -16.19
C ASP A 101 -16.61 0.24 -15.38
N SER A 102 -16.72 0.31 -14.05
CA SER A 102 -15.80 1.07 -13.21
C SER A 102 -15.47 0.37 -11.91
N ASP A 103 -14.20 0.04 -11.74
CA ASP A 103 -13.63 -0.47 -10.51
C ASP A 103 -12.72 0.59 -9.90
N LEU A 104 -13.14 1.23 -8.80
CA LEU A 104 -12.39 2.29 -8.16
C LEU A 104 -11.11 1.80 -7.45
N GLU A 105 -10.93 0.49 -7.30
CA GLU A 105 -9.71 -0.13 -6.75
C GLU A 105 -8.63 -0.32 -7.84
N ALA A 106 -8.97 -0.19 -9.12
CA ALA A 106 -8.10 -0.47 -10.25
C ALA A 106 -6.78 0.32 -10.21
N CYS A 107 -6.79 1.58 -9.77
CA CYS A 107 -5.58 2.39 -9.63
C CYS A 107 -4.55 1.78 -8.67
N PHE A 108 -4.99 1.16 -7.58
CA PHE A 108 -4.09 0.50 -6.62
C PHE A 108 -3.53 -0.81 -7.18
N HIS A 109 -4.36 -1.58 -7.88
CA HIS A 109 -3.91 -2.81 -8.55
C HIS A 109 -2.87 -2.49 -9.63
N LYS A 110 -3.17 -1.52 -10.49
CA LYS A 110 -2.25 -1.06 -11.53
C LYS A 110 -0.92 -0.56 -10.96
N ALA A 111 -0.97 0.24 -9.89
CA ALA A 111 0.23 0.72 -9.21
C ALA A 111 1.11 -0.43 -8.67
N GLN A 112 0.49 -1.50 -8.14
CA GLN A 112 1.20 -2.67 -7.65
C GLN A 112 1.75 -3.56 -8.78
N GLU A 113 1.02 -3.74 -9.87
CA GLU A 113 1.43 -4.52 -11.04
C GLU A 113 2.61 -3.87 -11.76
N ASP A 114 2.54 -2.55 -11.97
CA ASP A 114 3.57 -1.80 -12.70
C ASP A 114 4.75 -1.38 -11.82
N PHE A 115 4.66 -1.52 -10.50
CA PHE A 115 5.60 -0.93 -9.53
C PHE A 115 5.77 0.57 -9.72
N ARG A 116 4.66 1.27 -9.96
CA ARG A 116 4.60 2.72 -10.17
C ARG A 116 3.55 3.32 -9.23
N TYR A 117 4.02 3.94 -8.17
CA TYR A 117 3.18 4.32 -7.05
C TYR A 117 2.96 5.83 -6.93
N VAL A 118 3.73 6.66 -7.65
CA VAL A 118 3.69 8.11 -7.54
C VAL A 118 3.25 8.72 -8.85
N TYR A 119 2.32 9.66 -8.74
CA TYR A 119 1.71 10.35 -9.85
C TYR A 119 1.78 11.85 -9.60
N HIS A 120 2.00 12.62 -10.65
CA HIS A 120 2.02 14.06 -10.55
C HIS A 120 0.63 14.62 -10.85
N ALA A 121 0.12 15.33 -9.88
CA ALA A 121 -1.07 16.14 -10.07
C ALA A 121 -0.64 17.45 -10.73
N GLY A 122 -0.99 17.65 -12.00
CA GLY A 122 -0.58 18.81 -12.80
C GLY A 122 -1.09 20.15 -12.27
N THR A 123 -0.62 21.25 -12.83
CA THR A 123 -1.12 22.60 -12.52
C THR A 123 -2.58 22.75 -12.95
N GLY A 124 -3.47 23.06 -12.01
CA GLY A 124 -4.93 23.09 -12.23
C GLY A 124 -5.63 21.81 -11.84
N ASP A 125 -5.05 21.07 -10.95
CA ASP A 125 -5.24 19.70 -10.61
C ASP A 125 -6.56 19.44 -9.89
N ARG A 126 -7.40 18.69 -10.56
CA ARG A 126 -8.69 18.26 -10.06
C ARG A 126 -8.57 17.39 -8.81
N VAL A 127 -7.51 16.57 -8.70
CA VAL A 127 -7.24 15.72 -7.53
C VAL A 127 -7.00 16.60 -6.30
N ARG A 128 -6.14 17.61 -6.40
CA ARG A 128 -5.86 18.54 -5.29
C ARG A 128 -7.09 19.35 -4.90
N GLU A 129 -7.85 19.83 -5.89
CA GLU A 129 -9.10 20.53 -5.64
C GLU A 129 -10.09 19.66 -4.86
N LEU A 130 -10.27 18.41 -5.29
CA LEU A 130 -11.18 17.47 -4.64
C LEU A 130 -10.74 17.08 -3.23
N PHE A 131 -9.43 16.92 -2.99
CA PHE A 131 -8.90 16.78 -1.64
C PHE A 131 -9.28 17.97 -0.75
N THR A 132 -9.11 19.20 -1.27
CA THR A 132 -9.44 20.43 -0.54
C THR A 132 -10.95 20.54 -0.26
N LEU A 133 -11.79 20.20 -1.22
CA LEU A 133 -13.25 20.19 -1.05
C LEU A 133 -13.70 19.12 -0.05
N LEU A 134 -13.11 17.93 -0.13
CA LEU A 134 -13.39 16.85 0.82
C LEU A 134 -12.99 17.23 2.25
N GLU A 135 -11.83 17.90 2.42
CA GLU A 135 -11.37 18.42 3.70
C GLU A 135 -12.34 19.47 4.27
N LYS A 136 -12.71 20.46 3.46
CA LYS A 136 -13.68 21.50 3.87
C LYS A 136 -15.00 20.88 4.30
N SER A 137 -15.49 19.87 3.57
CA SER A 137 -16.74 19.20 3.90
C SER A 137 -16.74 18.52 5.28
N GLN A 138 -15.55 18.23 5.87
CA GLN A 138 -15.46 17.66 7.21
C GLN A 138 -15.95 18.62 8.31
N GLN A 139 -15.89 19.94 8.04
CA GLN A 139 -16.35 20.98 8.96
C GLN A 139 -17.81 21.36 8.72
N GLU A 140 -18.43 20.85 7.65
CA GLU A 140 -19.81 21.14 7.32
C GLU A 140 -20.78 20.25 8.11
N GLU A 141 -21.91 20.84 8.50
CA GLU A 141 -23.01 20.15 9.16
C GLU A 141 -24.34 20.48 8.44
N GLY A 142 -25.33 19.61 8.62
CA GLY A 142 -26.66 19.84 8.12
C GLY A 142 -27.12 18.86 7.03
N PHE A 143 -28.13 19.27 6.29
CA PHE A 143 -28.77 18.40 5.29
C PHE A 143 -27.85 18.04 4.15
N GLY A 144 -27.72 16.73 3.88
CA GLY A 144 -27.02 16.20 2.69
C GLY A 144 -25.49 16.16 2.79
N VAL A 145 -24.86 16.58 3.91
CA VAL A 145 -23.39 16.63 4.06
C VAL A 145 -22.76 15.25 3.88
N SER A 146 -23.35 14.20 4.42
CA SER A 146 -22.83 12.83 4.22
C SER A 146 -22.87 12.41 2.75
N LEU A 147 -23.92 12.78 2.03
CA LEU A 147 -24.05 12.52 0.60
C LEU A 147 -23.04 13.35 -0.21
N LEU A 148 -22.83 14.61 0.15
CA LEU A 148 -21.82 15.47 -0.44
C LEU A 148 -20.41 14.88 -0.27
N ARG A 149 -20.06 14.44 0.94
CA ARG A 149 -18.77 13.77 1.21
C ARG A 149 -18.57 12.51 0.36
N GLN A 150 -19.60 11.68 0.24
CA GLN A 150 -19.57 10.49 -0.62
C GLN A 150 -19.39 10.87 -2.10
N ALA A 151 -20.09 11.89 -2.59
CA ALA A 151 -19.96 12.36 -3.97
C ALA A 151 -18.57 12.89 -4.27
N LEU A 152 -17.99 13.72 -3.37
CA LEU A 152 -16.64 14.25 -3.49
C LEU A 152 -15.59 13.13 -3.46
N PHE A 153 -15.74 12.16 -2.55
CA PHE A 153 -14.87 10.99 -2.49
C PHE A 153 -14.94 10.18 -3.79
N THR A 154 -16.14 9.89 -4.28
CA THR A 154 -16.32 9.11 -5.51
C THR A 154 -15.70 9.83 -6.71
N GLN A 155 -15.91 11.16 -6.82
CA GLN A 155 -15.31 11.96 -7.87
C GLN A 155 -13.78 11.96 -7.77
N LEU A 156 -13.22 12.09 -6.57
CA LEU A 156 -11.77 11.99 -6.34
C LEU A 156 -11.22 10.64 -6.82
N MET A 157 -11.87 9.54 -6.46
CA MET A 157 -11.43 8.21 -6.88
C MET A 157 -11.52 7.99 -8.40
N VAL A 158 -12.51 8.57 -9.06
CA VAL A 158 -12.61 8.55 -10.54
C VAL A 158 -11.43 9.28 -11.18
N GLU A 159 -11.10 10.50 -10.71
CA GLU A 159 -9.97 11.26 -11.26
C GLU A 159 -8.63 10.57 -11.00
N VAL A 160 -8.42 10.05 -9.78
CA VAL A 160 -7.21 9.27 -9.46
C VAL A 160 -7.08 8.06 -10.38
N ASN A 161 -8.16 7.32 -10.63
CA ASN A 161 -8.13 6.18 -11.55
C ASN A 161 -7.82 6.62 -12.99
N ARG A 162 -8.44 7.70 -13.50
CA ARG A 162 -8.18 8.22 -14.84
C ARG A 162 -6.71 8.54 -15.07
N ILE A 163 -6.08 9.26 -14.13
CA ILE A 163 -4.67 9.61 -14.21
C ILE A 163 -3.78 8.37 -14.12
N SER A 164 -4.04 7.50 -13.14
CA SER A 164 -3.22 6.31 -12.91
C SER A 164 -3.28 5.32 -14.07
N LEU A 165 -4.46 5.13 -14.65
CA LEU A 165 -4.64 4.22 -15.79
C LEU A 165 -4.10 4.81 -17.11
N ALA A 166 -4.03 6.15 -17.25
CA ALA A 166 -3.38 6.81 -18.37
C ALA A 166 -1.85 6.67 -18.36
N GLY A 167 -1.24 6.39 -17.21
CA GLY A 167 0.18 6.08 -17.10
C GLY A 167 1.11 7.27 -16.84
N ASP A 168 0.59 8.44 -16.51
CA ASP A 168 1.37 9.64 -16.14
C ASP A 168 1.99 9.49 -14.74
N THR A 169 3.12 8.80 -14.68
CA THR A 169 3.80 8.49 -13.42
C THR A 169 5.06 9.30 -13.22
N VAL A 170 5.39 9.62 -11.96
CA VAL A 170 6.71 10.14 -11.58
C VAL A 170 7.72 8.99 -11.61
N SER A 171 8.88 9.22 -12.21
CA SER A 171 9.95 8.22 -12.21
C SER A 171 10.51 8.02 -10.81
N ALA A 172 10.71 6.76 -10.42
CA ALA A 172 11.43 6.45 -9.20
C ALA A 172 12.86 7.01 -9.28
N ALA A 173 13.38 7.54 -8.17
CA ALA A 173 14.80 7.77 -8.04
C ALA A 173 15.52 6.42 -8.13
N ALA A 174 16.74 6.39 -8.68
CA ALA A 174 17.49 5.16 -8.86
C ALA A 174 17.64 4.39 -7.53
N GLY A 175 16.71 3.48 -7.27
CA GLY A 175 16.77 2.49 -6.20
C GLY A 175 17.70 1.32 -6.58
N ASP A 176 17.85 0.34 -5.70
CA ASP A 176 18.54 -0.90 -6.06
C ASP A 176 17.67 -1.71 -7.04
N SER A 177 17.91 -1.54 -8.34
CA SER A 177 17.18 -2.22 -9.40
C SER A 177 17.12 -3.74 -9.22
N LYS A 178 18.09 -4.36 -8.51
CA LYS A 178 18.07 -5.79 -8.19
C LYS A 178 17.04 -6.14 -7.12
N VAL A 179 16.91 -5.32 -6.08
CA VAL A 179 15.90 -5.55 -5.02
C VAL A 179 14.51 -5.39 -5.60
N VAL A 180 14.29 -4.38 -6.43
CA VAL A 180 13.02 -4.19 -7.15
C VAL A 180 12.70 -5.41 -8.03
N ALA A 181 13.65 -5.89 -8.82
CA ALA A 181 13.46 -7.08 -9.65
C ALA A 181 13.15 -8.34 -8.82
N ILE A 182 13.79 -8.48 -7.63
CA ILE A 182 13.48 -9.57 -6.69
C ILE A 182 12.04 -9.43 -6.17
N LEU A 183 11.60 -8.23 -5.77
CA LEU A 183 10.25 -7.98 -5.29
C LEU A 183 9.20 -8.29 -6.37
N GLN A 184 9.43 -7.83 -7.61
CA GLN A 184 8.57 -8.14 -8.76
C GLN A 184 8.45 -9.65 -8.96
N TYR A 185 9.59 -10.36 -8.94
CA TYR A 185 9.60 -11.79 -9.06
C TYR A 185 8.86 -12.50 -7.93
N LEU A 186 9.09 -12.10 -6.68
CA LEU A 186 8.40 -12.66 -5.51
C LEU A 186 6.88 -12.45 -5.58
N ASN A 187 6.42 -11.29 -6.02
CA ASN A 187 4.99 -11.01 -6.18
C ASN A 187 4.36 -11.83 -7.32
N ALA A 188 5.05 -11.99 -8.45
CA ALA A 188 4.58 -12.79 -9.57
C ALA A 188 4.53 -14.30 -9.25
N HIS A 189 5.41 -14.78 -8.35
CA HIS A 189 5.54 -16.19 -7.97
C HIS A 189 5.18 -16.45 -6.50
N LEU A 190 4.31 -15.60 -5.93
CA LEU A 190 4.02 -15.57 -4.50
C LEU A 190 3.54 -16.91 -3.95
N THR A 191 2.79 -17.66 -4.73
CA THR A 191 2.18 -18.94 -4.33
C THR A 191 3.07 -20.15 -4.56
N GLU A 192 4.24 -19.96 -5.16
CA GLU A 192 5.18 -21.03 -5.49
C GLU A 192 6.17 -21.31 -4.33
N GLY A 193 6.75 -22.48 -4.31
CA GLY A 193 7.75 -22.90 -3.32
C GLY A 193 9.14 -22.30 -3.61
N LEU A 194 9.31 -21.00 -3.44
CA LEU A 194 10.56 -20.30 -3.70
C LEU A 194 11.60 -20.52 -2.60
N THR A 195 12.81 -20.87 -2.98
CA THR A 195 13.95 -20.96 -2.06
C THR A 195 14.92 -19.78 -2.24
N ILE A 196 15.62 -19.44 -1.16
CA ILE A 196 16.67 -18.39 -1.20
C ILE A 196 17.79 -18.76 -2.18
N ASP A 197 18.06 -20.05 -2.35
CA ASP A 197 19.07 -20.57 -3.27
C ASP A 197 18.71 -20.29 -4.73
N GLU A 198 17.50 -20.63 -5.14
CA GLU A 198 16.97 -20.36 -6.47
C GLU A 198 16.96 -18.87 -6.81
N LEU A 199 16.54 -18.03 -5.86
CA LEU A 199 16.58 -16.58 -6.02
C LEU A 199 18.02 -16.08 -6.19
N ALA A 200 18.95 -16.54 -5.38
CA ALA A 200 20.36 -16.14 -5.47
C ALA A 200 20.98 -16.48 -6.83
N VAL A 201 20.70 -17.67 -7.33
CA VAL A 201 21.14 -18.12 -8.68
C VAL A 201 20.49 -17.26 -9.76
N ARG A 202 19.18 -17.08 -9.70
CA ARG A 202 18.40 -16.35 -10.71
C ARG A 202 18.87 -14.90 -10.88
N PHE A 203 19.15 -14.22 -9.77
CA PHE A 203 19.55 -12.81 -9.79
C PHE A 203 21.07 -12.58 -9.78
N TYR A 204 21.85 -13.64 -9.92
CA TYR A 204 23.33 -13.58 -9.94
C TYR A 204 23.88 -12.76 -8.75
N ILE A 205 23.43 -13.10 -7.54
CA ILE A 205 23.82 -12.45 -6.30
C ILE A 205 24.07 -13.49 -5.20
N SER A 206 25.05 -13.28 -4.32
CA SER A 206 25.23 -14.20 -3.19
C SER A 206 24.03 -14.10 -2.23
N LYS A 207 23.65 -15.22 -1.61
CA LYS A 207 22.55 -15.31 -0.63
C LYS A 207 22.65 -14.25 0.46
N TYR A 208 23.84 -14.12 1.05
CA TYR A 208 24.09 -13.15 2.13
C TYR A 208 23.87 -11.71 1.67
N HIS A 209 24.44 -11.36 0.51
CA HIS A 209 24.29 -10.02 -0.06
C HIS A 209 22.83 -9.71 -0.42
N MET A 210 22.13 -10.66 -1.04
CA MET A 210 20.72 -10.55 -1.37
C MET A 210 19.85 -10.31 -0.12
N MET A 211 19.98 -11.17 0.90
CA MET A 211 19.20 -11.03 2.13
C MET A 211 19.46 -9.71 2.86
N ARG A 212 20.74 -9.27 2.90
CA ARG A 212 21.10 -8.00 3.51
C ARG A 212 20.51 -6.82 2.75
N ARG A 213 20.71 -6.73 1.42
CA ARG A 213 20.19 -5.65 0.59
C ARG A 213 18.65 -5.60 0.61
N PHE A 214 18.01 -6.74 0.48
CA PHE A 214 16.56 -6.82 0.56
C PHE A 214 16.04 -6.25 1.89
N ARG A 215 16.71 -6.56 3.01
CA ARG A 215 16.33 -6.03 4.32
C ARG A 215 16.61 -4.54 4.47
N GLU A 216 17.72 -4.05 3.93
CA GLU A 216 18.05 -2.61 3.94
C GLU A 216 17.01 -1.79 3.19
N GLU A 217 16.58 -2.26 2.01
CA GLU A 217 15.65 -1.53 1.14
C GLU A 217 14.17 -1.71 1.51
N THR A 218 13.78 -2.85 2.07
CA THR A 218 12.37 -3.14 2.39
C THR A 218 12.05 -3.13 3.88
N GLY A 219 13.07 -3.21 4.73
CA GLY A 219 12.92 -3.43 6.17
C GLY A 219 12.56 -4.87 6.55
N TYR A 220 12.36 -5.78 5.60
CA TYR A 220 11.88 -7.15 5.81
C TYR A 220 12.91 -8.19 5.41
N THR A 221 12.85 -9.39 6.00
CA THR A 221 13.49 -10.55 5.40
C THR A 221 12.62 -11.08 4.25
N ILE A 222 13.22 -11.70 3.25
CA ILE A 222 12.48 -12.30 2.11
C ILE A 222 11.38 -13.26 2.59
N HIS A 223 11.70 -14.14 3.54
CA HIS A 223 10.73 -15.09 4.09
C HIS A 223 9.56 -14.38 4.78
N HIS A 224 9.84 -13.33 5.56
CA HIS A 224 8.79 -12.57 6.24
C HIS A 224 7.90 -11.84 5.24
N TYR A 225 8.50 -11.19 4.23
CA TYR A 225 7.78 -10.54 3.14
C TYR A 225 6.80 -11.49 2.42
N VAL A 226 7.30 -12.65 1.99
CA VAL A 226 6.46 -13.66 1.30
C VAL A 226 5.34 -14.16 2.20
N THR A 227 5.63 -14.44 3.47
CA THR A 227 4.61 -14.87 4.44
C THR A 227 3.51 -13.83 4.60
N GLU A 228 3.87 -12.56 4.80
CA GLU A 228 2.91 -11.45 4.93
C GLU A 228 2.02 -11.32 3.69
N LYS A 229 2.63 -11.30 2.50
CA LYS A 229 1.88 -11.19 1.24
C LYS A 229 0.93 -12.36 1.03
N ARG A 230 1.34 -13.59 1.34
CA ARG A 230 0.47 -14.79 1.29
C ARG A 230 -0.71 -14.69 2.25
N LEU A 231 -0.49 -14.19 3.46
CA LEU A 231 -1.56 -14.03 4.45
C LEU A 231 -2.55 -12.93 4.05
N LEU A 232 -2.08 -11.84 3.46
CA LEU A 232 -2.96 -10.79 2.92
C LEU A 232 -3.78 -11.30 1.74
N LEU A 233 -3.18 -12.07 0.83
CA LEU A 233 -3.90 -12.76 -0.25
C LEU A 233 -4.96 -13.74 0.32
N ALA A 234 -4.60 -14.50 1.35
CA ALA A 234 -5.55 -15.41 2.00
C ALA A 234 -6.73 -14.65 2.61
N GLN A 235 -6.49 -13.50 3.24
CA GLN A 235 -7.55 -12.66 3.77
C GLN A 235 -8.52 -12.22 2.66
N GLN A 236 -8.01 -11.79 1.50
CA GLN A 236 -8.85 -11.42 0.35
C GLN A 236 -9.71 -12.60 -0.14
N LEU A 237 -9.11 -13.79 -0.26
CA LEU A 237 -9.83 -14.97 -0.69
C LEU A 237 -10.94 -15.38 0.30
N LEU A 238 -10.69 -15.25 1.60
CA LEU A 238 -11.70 -15.51 2.64
C LEU A 238 -12.84 -14.46 2.61
N GLU A 239 -12.54 -13.20 2.35
CA GLU A 239 -13.52 -12.12 2.16
C GLU A 239 -14.43 -12.41 0.94
N GLN A 240 -13.89 -13.05 -0.10
CA GLN A 240 -14.62 -13.51 -1.29
C GLN A 240 -15.43 -14.80 -1.06
N GLY A 241 -15.41 -15.35 0.17
CA GLY A 241 -16.15 -16.57 0.52
C GLY A 241 -15.42 -17.87 0.18
N ILE A 242 -14.16 -17.84 -0.21
CA ILE A 242 -13.35 -19.04 -0.41
C ILE A 242 -13.13 -19.74 0.93
N THR A 243 -13.20 -21.07 0.94
CA THR A 243 -13.00 -21.84 2.19
C THR A 243 -11.57 -21.70 2.73
N PRO A 244 -11.37 -21.77 4.06
CA PRO A 244 -10.04 -21.64 4.64
C PRO A 244 -9.01 -22.65 4.13
N GLY A 245 -9.43 -23.87 3.85
CA GLY A 245 -8.56 -24.91 3.28
C GLY A 245 -8.11 -24.59 1.85
N GLU A 246 -9.05 -24.12 1.04
CA GLU A 246 -8.76 -23.73 -0.34
C GLU A 246 -7.93 -22.44 -0.39
N ALA A 247 -8.22 -21.46 0.46
CA ALA A 247 -7.42 -20.23 0.58
C ALA A 247 -5.97 -20.56 0.95
N ALA A 248 -5.73 -21.49 1.88
CA ALA A 248 -4.38 -21.93 2.25
C ALA A 248 -3.63 -22.49 1.03
N LEU A 249 -4.24 -23.38 0.27
CA LEU A 249 -3.64 -23.98 -0.93
C LEU A 249 -3.34 -22.93 -2.01
N ARG A 250 -4.30 -22.05 -2.31
CA ARG A 250 -4.14 -20.97 -3.30
C ARG A 250 -3.05 -19.97 -2.92
N CYS A 251 -2.77 -19.82 -1.60
CA CYS A 251 -1.69 -18.96 -1.11
C CYS A 251 -0.34 -19.67 -0.98
N GLY A 252 -0.21 -20.93 -1.47
CA GLY A 252 1.05 -21.69 -1.49
C GLY A 252 1.43 -22.32 -0.15
N TYR A 253 0.44 -22.57 0.75
CA TYR A 253 0.66 -23.37 1.95
C TYR A 253 0.34 -24.83 1.67
N GLN A 254 1.30 -25.70 1.91
CA GLN A 254 1.10 -27.17 1.76
C GLN A 254 0.32 -27.76 2.94
N GLU A 255 0.53 -27.21 4.16
CA GLU A 255 -0.07 -27.67 5.39
C GLU A 255 -1.00 -26.63 5.98
N TYR A 256 -2.28 -26.97 6.14
CA TYR A 256 -3.29 -26.09 6.73
C TYR A 256 -2.94 -25.64 8.15
N SER A 257 -2.34 -26.52 8.96
CA SER A 257 -1.93 -26.21 10.32
C SER A 257 -0.89 -25.08 10.40
N THR A 258 0.03 -25.03 9.42
CA THR A 258 1.04 -23.98 9.31
C THR A 258 0.40 -22.67 8.90
N PHE A 259 -0.51 -22.69 7.91
CA PHE A 259 -1.32 -21.55 7.51
C PHE A 259 -2.14 -20.98 8.67
N ALA A 260 -2.93 -21.82 9.35
CA ALA A 260 -3.83 -21.40 10.42
C ALA A 260 -3.08 -20.73 11.59
N ARG A 261 -1.91 -21.26 11.96
CA ARG A 261 -1.04 -20.66 12.99
C ARG A 261 -0.49 -19.29 12.55
N ALA A 262 0.01 -19.20 11.32
CA ALA A 262 0.53 -17.95 10.76
C ALA A 262 -0.57 -16.90 10.66
N TYR A 263 -1.76 -17.27 10.17
CA TYR A 263 -2.93 -16.40 10.04
C TYR A 263 -3.39 -15.87 11.39
N LYS A 264 -3.54 -16.77 12.40
CA LYS A 264 -3.93 -16.37 13.76
C LYS A 264 -2.90 -15.45 14.41
N LYS A 265 -1.61 -15.71 14.20
CA LYS A 265 -0.53 -14.83 14.69
C LYS A 265 -0.63 -13.43 14.08
N GLN A 266 -0.95 -13.34 12.80
CA GLN A 266 -0.98 -12.08 12.04
C GLN A 266 -2.24 -11.26 12.32
N PHE A 267 -3.40 -11.90 12.31
CA PHE A 267 -4.70 -11.22 12.36
C PHE A 267 -5.41 -11.34 13.72
N GLY A 268 -4.84 -12.09 14.67
CA GLY A 268 -5.42 -12.30 16.00
C GLY A 268 -6.60 -13.27 16.03
N GLN A 269 -7.09 -13.72 14.87
CA GLN A 269 -8.24 -14.60 14.72
C GLN A 269 -7.94 -15.79 13.80
N THR A 270 -8.69 -16.87 13.91
CA THR A 270 -8.52 -18.03 13.02
C THR A 270 -9.11 -17.75 11.64
N PRO A 271 -8.61 -18.44 10.57
CA PRO A 271 -9.15 -18.27 9.21
C PRO A 271 -10.64 -18.66 9.10
N SER A 272 -11.15 -19.44 10.04
CA SER A 272 -12.56 -19.89 10.09
C SER A 272 -13.45 -19.00 10.94
N ALA A 273 -12.90 -17.99 11.61
CA ALA A 273 -13.70 -17.02 12.36
C ALA A 273 -14.32 -16.04 11.36
N LYS A 274 -15.66 -16.07 11.25
CA LYS A 274 -16.45 -15.08 10.49
C LYS A 274 -16.73 -13.87 11.36
#